data_76b8f89a9cfaa4c7284c67ae43ed9390
#
_entry.id   76b8f89a9cfaa4c7284c67ae43ed9390
#
_cell.length_a   1.000
_cell.length_b   1.000
_cell.length_c   1.000
_cell.angle_alpha   90.00
_cell.angle_beta   90.00
_cell.angle_gamma   90.00
#
_symmetry.space_group_name_H-M   'P 1'
#
loop_
_entity.id
_entity.type
_entity.pdbx_description
1 polymer ?
#
loop_
_entity_poly.entity_id
_entity_poly.type
_entity_poly.pdbx_seq_one_letter_code
_entity_poly.pdbx_strand_id
1 'polypeptide(L)'
;MDDRYETFCMADPLFYDVLHSERTAGSTFGTADRPLPAGWRRREQDDWLVFDPGAALPLQGWKIHASACLDNGERVLDAVWDYCVPRGIPFKFLRSAGALLARVSKYAPRGYSGKLVTIYPADDVACHTILTELGVLLAGEPGPYILSDLRWGDGPLYVRYGAFVKRHCVTASGQVVPAIADGDGVLVPDRRGPAFHLPGWVTLPDFLAPALAARNAITLSDVPYTIERVLHFSNGGGIYVGRDTRTDTQVVLKEGRPHAGLDARGEDAVQRIEREYAMLRRLADIPGIPAALDLLSIGEHRFLVMEFVEGMPLNRAIVSRYPLIDITAGPAEYAAYTDWALDVYRQVETAIGAMHTRGVVYGDLHLFNVMVGEAVSILDFEVAAPIETATRPGLGN
;
A
#
# COMPACT_ATOMS: atom_id res chain seq x y z
N MET A 1 -11.70 1.34 11.19
CA MET A 1 -12.47 0.23 10.57
C MET A 1 -11.53 -0.95 10.52
N ASP A 2 -11.97 -2.15 10.82
CA ASP A 2 -11.09 -3.33 10.80
C ASP A 2 -10.84 -3.69 9.33
N ASP A 3 -9.59 -3.61 8.85
CA ASP A 3 -9.18 -3.84 7.45
C ASP A 3 -9.65 -5.21 6.92
N ARG A 4 -10.03 -6.13 7.81
CA ARG A 4 -10.60 -7.43 7.44
C ARG A 4 -12.00 -7.32 6.83
N TYR A 5 -12.75 -6.26 7.11
CA TYR A 5 -14.08 -6.04 6.51
C TYR A 5 -14.01 -5.61 5.05
N GLU A 6 -12.95 -4.95 4.64
CA GLU A 6 -12.80 -4.48 3.26
C GLU A 6 -12.74 -5.63 2.26
N THR A 7 -12.10 -6.76 2.63
CA THR A 7 -12.08 -7.96 1.80
C THR A 7 -13.48 -8.55 1.59
N PHE A 8 -14.35 -8.43 2.60
CA PHE A 8 -15.74 -8.89 2.51
C PHE A 8 -16.62 -7.90 1.74
N CYS A 9 -16.36 -6.60 1.87
CA CYS A 9 -17.06 -5.57 1.09
C CYS A 9 -16.83 -5.71 -0.42
N MET A 10 -15.74 -6.36 -0.82
CA MET A 10 -15.41 -6.65 -2.22
C MET A 10 -15.92 -8.01 -2.69
N ALA A 11 -16.56 -8.80 -1.83
CA ALA A 11 -16.91 -10.19 -2.12
C ALA A 11 -18.37 -10.39 -2.58
N ASP A 12 -19.25 -9.42 -2.36
CA ASP A 12 -20.66 -9.53 -2.71
C ASP A 12 -21.04 -8.56 -3.84
N PRO A 13 -21.27 -9.07 -5.07
CA PRO A 13 -21.58 -8.24 -6.23
C PRO A 13 -22.93 -7.51 -6.14
N LEU A 14 -23.78 -7.86 -5.18
CA LEU A 14 -25.08 -7.25 -4.99
C LEU A 14 -25.03 -6.01 -4.09
N PHE A 15 -24.14 -6.02 -3.10
CA PHE A 15 -24.06 -4.97 -2.07
C PHE A 15 -22.77 -4.16 -2.09
N TYR A 16 -21.74 -4.65 -2.76
CA TYR A 16 -20.41 -4.05 -2.76
C TYR A 16 -19.79 -4.07 -4.15
N ASP A 17 -18.99 -3.07 -4.47
CA ASP A 17 -18.18 -3.07 -5.69
C ASP A 17 -17.21 -4.25 -5.69
N VAL A 18 -17.46 -5.22 -6.55
CA VAL A 18 -16.60 -6.39 -6.69
C VAL A 18 -15.41 -6.04 -7.57
N LEU A 19 -14.23 -6.05 -6.99
CA LEU A 19 -12.98 -6.12 -7.73
C LEU A 19 -12.81 -7.49 -8.41
N HIS A 20 -13.91 -8.18 -8.79
CA HIS A 20 -13.77 -9.37 -9.16
C HIS A 20 -14.32 -10.40 -9.74
N SER A 21 -13.99 -11.26 -9.73
CA SER A 21 -13.94 -12.66 -10.22
C SER A 21 -14.82 -13.00 -11.42
N GLU A 22 -16.02 -12.48 -11.57
CA GLU A 22 -16.88 -12.75 -12.75
C GLU A 22 -16.69 -11.75 -13.90
N ARG A 23 -16.40 -10.48 -13.65
CA ARG A 23 -15.99 -9.52 -14.69
C ARG A 23 -14.57 -9.76 -15.20
N THR A 24 -13.71 -10.36 -14.38
CA THR A 24 -12.33 -10.72 -14.71
C THR A 24 -12.13 -12.20 -15.00
N ALA A 25 -13.15 -13.04 -14.87
CA ALA A 25 -13.11 -14.44 -15.29
C ALA A 25 -12.88 -14.62 -16.83
N GLY A 26 -13.03 -13.52 -17.59
CA GLY A 26 -12.69 -13.48 -19.02
C GLY A 26 -11.36 -12.80 -19.35
N SER A 27 -10.53 -12.40 -18.38
CA SER A 27 -9.29 -11.65 -18.62
C SER A 27 -8.08 -12.20 -17.88
N THR A 28 -7.81 -13.50 -18.04
CA THR A 28 -6.47 -14.02 -17.73
C THR A 28 -5.45 -13.30 -18.60
N PHE A 29 -4.24 -13.12 -18.07
CA PHE A 29 -3.13 -12.66 -18.90
C PHE A 29 -2.94 -13.60 -20.09
N GLY A 30 -2.70 -13.07 -21.29
CA GLY A 30 -2.50 -13.85 -22.51
C GLY A 30 -1.33 -14.83 -22.40
N THR A 31 -0.30 -14.47 -21.62
CA THR A 31 0.82 -15.35 -21.27
C THR A 31 0.34 -16.66 -20.62
N ALA A 32 -0.79 -16.67 -19.92
CA ALA A 32 -1.33 -17.87 -19.28
C ALA A 32 -1.79 -18.96 -20.28
N ASP A 33 -2.13 -18.57 -21.49
CA ASP A 33 -2.63 -19.45 -22.54
C ASP A 33 -1.53 -19.97 -23.49
N ARG A 34 -0.29 -19.55 -23.25
CA ARG A 34 0.87 -19.99 -24.03
C ARG A 34 1.13 -21.49 -23.84
N PRO A 35 1.51 -22.21 -24.92
CA PRO A 35 1.74 -23.65 -24.85
C PRO A 35 2.96 -23.98 -23.99
N LEU A 36 2.82 -25.00 -23.15
CA LEU A 36 3.91 -25.51 -22.32
C LEU A 36 4.63 -26.68 -23.03
N PRO A 37 5.97 -26.76 -22.90
CA PRO A 37 6.72 -27.94 -23.36
C PRO A 37 6.31 -29.23 -22.64
N ALA A 38 6.62 -30.36 -23.25
CA ALA A 38 6.39 -31.68 -22.65
C ALA A 38 7.08 -31.79 -21.27
N GLY A 39 6.40 -32.36 -20.31
CA GLY A 39 6.87 -32.51 -18.94
C GLY A 39 6.49 -31.38 -17.98
N TRP A 40 6.12 -30.22 -18.50
CA TRP A 40 5.62 -29.14 -17.66
C TRP A 40 4.20 -29.39 -17.17
N ARG A 41 3.91 -28.92 -15.95
CA ARG A 41 2.57 -28.96 -15.35
C ARG A 41 2.13 -27.55 -14.99
N ARG A 42 0.90 -27.17 -15.39
CA ARG A 42 0.19 -25.98 -14.92
C ARG A 42 -0.76 -26.39 -13.80
N ARG A 43 -0.77 -25.63 -12.72
CA ARG A 43 -1.72 -25.80 -11.60
C ARG A 43 -2.27 -24.44 -11.21
N GLU A 44 -3.55 -24.40 -10.83
CA GLU A 44 -4.18 -23.23 -10.25
C GLU A 44 -4.13 -23.32 -8.72
N GLN A 45 -3.80 -22.21 -8.09
CA GLN A 45 -3.71 -22.11 -6.64
C GLN A 45 -4.14 -20.71 -6.20
N ASP A 46 -5.38 -20.55 -5.74
CA ASP A 46 -5.98 -19.26 -5.43
C ASP A 46 -5.89 -18.33 -6.69
N ASP A 47 -5.31 -17.13 -6.55
CA ASP A 47 -5.09 -16.19 -7.66
C ASP A 47 -3.85 -16.50 -8.52
N TRP A 48 -3.14 -17.59 -8.24
CA TRP A 48 -1.86 -17.92 -8.86
C TRP A 48 -1.98 -19.03 -9.87
N LEU A 49 -1.29 -18.87 -10.99
CA LEU A 49 -0.97 -19.95 -11.93
C LEU A 49 0.47 -20.41 -11.65
N VAL A 50 0.63 -21.68 -11.32
CA VAL A 50 1.92 -22.30 -10.99
C VAL A 50 2.39 -23.15 -12.14
N PHE A 51 3.63 -22.94 -12.60
CA PHE A 51 4.28 -23.64 -13.70
C PHE A 51 5.48 -24.42 -13.17
N ASP A 52 5.42 -25.73 -13.32
CA ASP A 52 6.34 -26.68 -12.71
C ASP A 52 6.90 -27.64 -13.76
N PRO A 53 8.22 -27.58 -14.06
CA PRO A 53 8.86 -28.49 -15.01
C PRO A 53 9.08 -29.91 -14.45
N GLY A 54 8.71 -30.18 -13.19
CA GLY A 54 8.96 -31.43 -12.51
C GLY A 54 10.37 -31.55 -11.92
N ALA A 55 11.13 -30.47 -11.87
CA ALA A 55 12.45 -30.43 -11.25
C ALA A 55 12.35 -30.55 -9.71
N ALA A 56 13.32 -31.22 -9.09
CA ALA A 56 13.44 -31.23 -7.65
C ALA A 56 13.86 -29.81 -7.16
N LEU A 57 13.04 -29.23 -6.30
CA LEU A 57 13.34 -27.95 -5.67
C LEU A 57 13.61 -28.12 -4.18
N PRO A 58 14.44 -27.27 -3.57
CA PRO A 58 14.52 -27.19 -2.12
C PRO A 58 13.16 -26.78 -1.51
N LEU A 59 12.93 -27.16 -0.25
CA LEU A 59 11.68 -26.83 0.45
C LEU A 59 11.58 -25.33 0.78
N GLN A 60 12.71 -24.64 0.82
CA GLN A 60 12.86 -23.20 1.09
C GLN A 60 14.18 -22.69 0.50
N GLY A 61 14.29 -21.40 0.27
CA GLY A 61 15.46 -20.78 -0.34
C GLY A 61 15.21 -19.32 -0.71
N TRP A 62 16.16 -18.75 -1.43
CA TRP A 62 16.03 -17.42 -2.03
C TRP A 62 15.08 -17.51 -3.23
N LYS A 63 13.97 -16.78 -3.17
CA LYS A 63 13.01 -16.67 -4.26
C LYS A 63 13.00 -15.26 -4.80
N ILE A 64 12.78 -15.18 -6.12
CA ILE A 64 12.75 -13.91 -6.84
C ILE A 64 11.28 -13.54 -7.08
N HIS A 65 10.92 -12.28 -6.80
CA HIS A 65 9.65 -11.72 -7.20
C HIS A 65 9.88 -10.67 -8.30
N ALA A 66 9.00 -10.65 -9.30
CA ALA A 66 8.91 -9.53 -10.22
C ALA A 66 7.68 -8.70 -9.89
N SER A 67 7.89 -7.38 -9.82
CA SER A 67 6.86 -6.38 -9.65
C SER A 67 6.39 -5.86 -11.00
N ALA A 68 5.16 -5.35 -11.08
CA ALA A 68 4.65 -4.68 -12.27
C ALA A 68 3.49 -3.74 -11.94
N CYS A 69 3.25 -2.80 -12.84
CA CYS A 69 2.02 -2.01 -12.92
C CYS A 69 0.97 -2.73 -13.77
N LEU A 70 -0.25 -2.19 -13.83
CA LEU A 70 -1.32 -2.79 -14.63
C LEU A 70 -1.04 -2.74 -16.14
N ASP A 71 -0.37 -1.69 -16.61
CA ASP A 71 -0.09 -1.44 -18.02
C ASP A 71 1.12 -2.21 -18.57
N ASN A 72 2.03 -2.68 -17.71
CA ASN A 72 3.20 -3.46 -18.12
C ASN A 72 3.19 -4.92 -17.66
N GLY A 73 2.14 -5.33 -16.93
CA GLY A 73 2.05 -6.69 -16.36
C GLY A 73 2.26 -7.79 -17.39
N GLU A 74 1.63 -7.70 -18.56
CA GLU A 74 1.78 -8.69 -19.65
C GLU A 74 3.23 -8.73 -20.17
N ARG A 75 3.88 -7.58 -20.38
CA ARG A 75 5.29 -7.54 -20.86
C ARG A 75 6.26 -8.18 -19.87
N VAL A 76 6.05 -7.93 -18.57
CA VAL A 76 6.84 -8.55 -17.51
C VAL A 76 6.63 -10.07 -17.49
N LEU A 77 5.38 -10.52 -17.66
CA LEU A 77 5.05 -11.95 -17.73
C LEU A 77 5.68 -12.62 -18.94
N ASP A 78 5.61 -12.00 -20.12
CA ASP A 78 6.21 -12.54 -21.35
C ASP A 78 7.73 -12.68 -21.22
N ALA A 79 8.40 -11.67 -20.68
CA ALA A 79 9.84 -11.74 -20.45
C ALA A 79 10.22 -12.86 -19.46
N VAL A 80 9.45 -13.02 -18.37
CA VAL A 80 9.66 -14.11 -17.41
C VAL A 80 9.40 -15.47 -18.05
N TRP A 81 8.35 -15.60 -18.84
CA TRP A 81 8.01 -16.84 -19.56
C TRP A 81 9.12 -17.25 -20.52
N ASP A 82 9.55 -16.32 -21.39
CA ASP A 82 10.59 -16.55 -22.39
C ASP A 82 11.96 -16.85 -21.76
N TYR A 83 12.18 -16.38 -20.54
CA TYR A 83 13.37 -16.68 -19.76
C TYR A 83 13.28 -18.04 -19.06
N CYS A 84 12.19 -18.27 -18.30
CA CYS A 84 12.08 -19.43 -17.40
C CYS A 84 11.72 -20.72 -18.11
N VAL A 85 10.79 -20.70 -19.08
CA VAL A 85 10.30 -21.93 -19.72
C VAL A 85 11.39 -22.70 -20.47
N PRO A 86 12.22 -22.06 -21.33
CA PRO A 86 13.28 -22.78 -22.02
C PRO A 86 14.39 -23.31 -21.10
N ARG A 87 14.54 -22.71 -19.92
CA ARG A 87 15.55 -23.08 -18.91
C ARG A 87 15.06 -24.07 -17.86
N GLY A 88 13.81 -24.49 -17.93
CA GLY A 88 13.24 -25.42 -16.94
C GLY A 88 13.17 -24.82 -15.52
N ILE A 89 13.00 -23.50 -15.39
CA ILE A 89 12.94 -22.80 -14.10
C ILE A 89 11.48 -22.72 -13.65
N PRO A 90 11.11 -23.26 -12.49
CA PRO A 90 9.75 -23.18 -11.98
C PRO A 90 9.40 -21.77 -11.50
N PHE A 91 8.15 -21.37 -11.81
CA PHE A 91 7.65 -20.06 -11.42
C PHE A 91 6.12 -20.07 -11.26
N LYS A 92 5.59 -19.00 -10.73
CA LYS A 92 4.16 -18.70 -10.70
C LYS A 92 3.89 -17.24 -10.91
N PHE A 93 2.71 -16.92 -11.40
CA PHE A 93 2.27 -15.52 -11.52
C PHE A 93 0.77 -15.37 -11.22
N LEU A 94 0.34 -14.14 -10.93
CA LEU A 94 -1.06 -13.80 -10.77
C LEU A 94 -1.79 -13.98 -12.09
N ARG A 95 -2.93 -14.67 -12.06
CA ARG A 95 -3.63 -15.11 -13.26
C ARG A 95 -4.20 -13.97 -14.13
N SER A 96 -4.45 -12.78 -13.55
CA SER A 96 -5.16 -11.70 -14.26
C SER A 96 -4.74 -10.31 -13.79
N ALA A 97 -5.03 -9.30 -14.61
CA ALA A 97 -4.88 -7.90 -14.25
C ALA A 97 -5.73 -7.51 -13.03
N GLY A 98 -6.92 -8.11 -12.87
CA GLY A 98 -7.76 -7.91 -11.68
C GLY A 98 -7.10 -8.44 -10.40
N ALA A 99 -6.43 -9.61 -10.47
CA ALA A 99 -5.67 -10.14 -9.34
C ALA A 99 -4.45 -9.25 -9.00
N LEU A 100 -3.82 -8.65 -10.02
CA LEU A 100 -2.75 -7.66 -9.80
C LEU A 100 -3.30 -6.38 -9.17
N LEU A 101 -4.41 -5.83 -9.69
CA LEU A 101 -5.08 -4.66 -9.12
C LEU A 101 -5.40 -4.87 -7.64
N ALA A 102 -5.94 -6.04 -7.27
CA ALA A 102 -6.22 -6.39 -5.88
C ALA A 102 -4.96 -6.38 -4.98
N ARG A 103 -3.75 -6.53 -5.54
CA ARG A 103 -2.47 -6.48 -4.81
C ARG A 103 -1.88 -5.08 -4.70
N VAL A 104 -2.25 -4.17 -5.60
CA VAL A 104 -1.70 -2.81 -5.65
C VAL A 104 -2.71 -1.74 -5.27
N SER A 105 -3.98 -2.08 -5.04
CA SER A 105 -5.03 -1.16 -4.60
C SER A 105 -4.74 -0.53 -3.23
N LYS A 106 -5.41 0.58 -2.90
CA LYS A 106 -5.23 1.36 -1.67
C LYS A 106 -5.36 0.51 -0.41
N TYR A 107 -6.27 -0.44 -0.40
CA TYR A 107 -6.60 -1.28 0.76
C TYR A 107 -5.93 -2.67 0.75
N ALA A 108 -5.08 -2.94 -0.24
CA ALA A 108 -4.34 -4.20 -0.29
C ALA A 108 -3.38 -4.37 0.89
N PRO A 109 -3.20 -5.59 1.41
CA PRO A 109 -2.21 -5.84 2.46
C PRO A 109 -0.79 -5.54 2.00
N ARG A 110 -0.07 -4.64 2.68
CA ARG A 110 1.28 -4.16 2.32
C ARG A 110 2.31 -5.28 2.08
N GLY A 111 2.21 -6.38 2.80
CA GLY A 111 3.16 -7.51 2.69
C GLY A 111 3.07 -8.29 1.37
N TYR A 112 1.98 -8.11 0.63
CA TYR A 112 1.74 -8.78 -0.66
C TYR A 112 1.80 -7.82 -1.86
N SER A 113 1.91 -6.53 -1.59
CA SER A 113 1.92 -5.47 -2.60
C SER A 113 3.02 -5.69 -3.64
N GLY A 114 2.67 -5.50 -4.91
CA GLY A 114 3.60 -5.50 -6.02
C GLY A 114 4.05 -6.87 -6.55
N LYS A 115 3.70 -7.97 -5.90
CA LYS A 115 4.15 -9.32 -6.32
C LYS A 115 3.32 -9.86 -7.46
N LEU A 116 3.74 -9.63 -8.71
CA LEU A 116 3.13 -10.23 -9.89
C LEU A 116 3.63 -11.65 -10.13
N VAL A 117 4.95 -11.87 -10.03
CA VAL A 117 5.61 -13.16 -10.30
C VAL A 117 6.39 -13.64 -9.08
N THR A 118 6.50 -14.95 -8.93
CA THR A 118 7.47 -15.61 -8.04
C THR A 118 8.24 -16.67 -8.82
N ILE A 119 9.56 -16.57 -8.87
CA ILE A 119 10.48 -17.54 -9.49
C ILE A 119 11.19 -18.30 -8.38
N TYR A 120 11.42 -19.59 -8.60
CA TYR A 120 12.00 -20.51 -7.63
C TYR A 120 13.36 -21.03 -8.13
N PRO A 121 14.48 -20.36 -7.85
CA PRO A 121 15.82 -20.83 -8.17
C PRO A 121 16.15 -22.13 -7.45
N ALA A 122 16.94 -23.01 -8.06
CA ALA A 122 17.37 -24.26 -7.47
C ALA A 122 18.36 -24.05 -6.30
N ASP A 123 19.21 -23.02 -6.41
CA ASP A 123 20.25 -22.66 -5.45
C ASP A 123 20.64 -21.17 -5.58
N ASP A 124 21.64 -20.74 -4.81
CA ASP A 124 22.12 -19.35 -4.78
C ASP A 124 22.80 -18.94 -6.11
N VAL A 125 23.46 -19.86 -6.79
CA VAL A 125 24.12 -19.61 -8.09
C VAL A 125 23.05 -19.35 -9.16
N ALA A 126 22.02 -20.21 -9.21
CA ALA A 126 20.87 -20.01 -10.09
C ALA A 126 20.13 -18.72 -9.75
N CYS A 127 19.98 -18.39 -8.47
CA CYS A 127 19.36 -17.12 -8.04
C CYS A 127 20.12 -15.91 -8.59
N HIS A 128 21.44 -15.89 -8.43
CA HIS A 128 22.29 -14.79 -8.97
C HIS A 128 22.23 -14.69 -10.50
N THR A 129 22.30 -15.82 -11.19
CA THR A 129 22.20 -15.87 -12.66
C THR A 129 20.88 -15.32 -13.15
N ILE A 130 19.75 -15.75 -12.55
CA ILE A 130 18.42 -15.28 -12.91
C ILE A 130 18.30 -13.77 -12.66
N LEU A 131 18.73 -13.29 -11.50
CA LEU A 131 18.68 -11.87 -11.16
C LEU A 131 19.47 -11.02 -12.16
N THR A 132 20.65 -11.50 -12.56
CA THR A 132 21.53 -10.78 -13.50
C THR A 132 20.94 -10.77 -14.90
N GLU A 133 20.58 -11.92 -15.46
CA GLU A 133 20.13 -12.03 -16.85
C GLU A 133 18.72 -11.45 -17.03
N LEU A 134 17.76 -11.83 -16.17
CA LEU A 134 16.40 -11.32 -16.23
C LEU A 134 16.32 -9.84 -15.83
N GLY A 135 17.24 -9.38 -14.96
CA GLY A 135 17.36 -7.97 -14.59
C GLY A 135 17.70 -7.08 -15.77
N VAL A 136 18.52 -7.55 -16.72
CA VAL A 136 18.79 -6.84 -17.97
C VAL A 136 17.56 -6.80 -18.87
N LEU A 137 16.82 -7.91 -18.97
CA LEU A 137 15.62 -8.00 -19.80
C LEU A 137 14.48 -7.11 -19.30
N LEU A 138 14.38 -6.93 -17.97
CA LEU A 138 13.35 -6.13 -17.33
C LEU A 138 13.84 -4.73 -16.92
N ALA A 139 14.99 -4.29 -17.40
CA ALA A 139 15.52 -2.97 -17.09
C ALA A 139 14.55 -1.87 -17.53
N GLY A 140 14.25 -0.94 -16.62
CA GLY A 140 13.33 0.19 -16.86
C GLY A 140 11.85 -0.12 -16.76
N GLU A 141 11.43 -1.39 -16.57
CA GLU A 141 10.03 -1.70 -16.30
C GLU A 141 9.63 -1.20 -14.90
N PRO A 142 8.56 -0.39 -14.78
CA PRO A 142 8.11 0.14 -13.51
C PRO A 142 7.33 -0.91 -12.71
N GLY A 143 7.28 -0.71 -11.41
CA GLY A 143 6.45 -1.51 -10.51
C GLY A 143 6.56 -1.07 -9.07
N PRO A 144 5.55 -1.31 -8.24
CA PRO A 144 5.60 -0.94 -6.83
C PRO A 144 6.73 -1.64 -6.09
N TYR A 145 7.40 -0.91 -5.19
CA TYR A 145 8.45 -1.49 -4.33
C TYR A 145 7.88 -2.61 -3.45
N ILE A 146 8.52 -3.77 -3.45
CA ILE A 146 8.11 -4.91 -2.60
C ILE A 146 8.77 -4.78 -1.23
N LEU A 147 8.02 -4.29 -0.25
CA LEU A 147 8.52 -3.91 1.08
C LEU A 147 9.21 -5.04 1.85
N SER A 148 8.77 -6.28 1.64
CA SER A 148 9.30 -7.47 2.35
C SER A 148 10.61 -8.01 1.76
N ASP A 149 11.09 -7.44 0.65
CA ASP A 149 12.15 -8.02 -0.16
C ASP A 149 13.33 -7.03 -0.33
N LEU A 150 14.48 -7.51 -0.79
CA LEU A 150 15.58 -6.69 -1.28
C LEU A 150 15.40 -6.45 -2.78
N ARG A 151 15.51 -5.21 -3.24
CA ARG A 151 15.48 -4.86 -4.65
C ARG A 151 16.81 -5.19 -5.32
N TRP A 152 16.77 -5.78 -6.50
CA TRP A 152 17.91 -6.05 -7.34
C TRP A 152 18.10 -4.92 -8.37
N GLY A 153 19.16 -4.12 -8.21
CA GLY A 153 19.39 -2.94 -9.06
C GLY A 153 18.21 -1.96 -9.04
N ASP A 154 17.96 -1.31 -10.16
CA ASP A 154 16.88 -0.32 -10.33
C ASP A 154 15.64 -0.89 -11.03
N GLY A 155 15.65 -2.20 -11.37
CA GLY A 155 14.56 -2.88 -12.06
C GLY A 155 13.45 -3.39 -11.13
N PRO A 156 12.47 -4.12 -11.67
CA PRO A 156 11.32 -4.63 -10.92
C PRO A 156 11.59 -5.96 -10.22
N LEU A 157 12.83 -6.44 -10.16
CA LEU A 157 13.17 -7.69 -9.49
C LEU A 157 13.51 -7.48 -8.02
N TYR A 158 12.99 -8.39 -7.20
CA TYR A 158 13.16 -8.39 -5.76
C TYR A 158 13.47 -9.80 -5.28
N VAL A 159 14.15 -9.92 -4.15
CA VAL A 159 14.56 -11.21 -3.61
C VAL A 159 14.34 -11.31 -2.11
N ARG A 160 13.85 -12.47 -1.66
CA ARG A 160 13.75 -12.80 -0.23
C ARG A 160 13.93 -14.29 0.01
N TYR A 161 14.41 -14.64 1.20
CA TYR A 161 14.41 -16.02 1.68
C TYR A 161 13.02 -16.45 2.17
N GLY A 162 12.56 -17.67 1.86
CA GLY A 162 11.29 -18.18 2.34
C GLY A 162 10.92 -19.56 1.80
N ALA A 163 9.76 -20.08 2.22
CA ALA A 163 9.27 -21.40 1.81
C ALA A 163 8.92 -21.46 0.32
N PHE A 164 9.34 -22.54 -0.36
CA PHE A 164 8.94 -22.86 -1.73
C PHE A 164 7.68 -23.75 -1.75
N VAL A 165 7.45 -24.49 -0.66
CA VAL A 165 6.28 -25.35 -0.46
C VAL A 165 5.41 -24.85 0.69
N LYS A 166 4.12 -25.17 0.67
CA LYS A 166 3.21 -24.83 1.77
C LYS A 166 3.55 -25.65 3.01
N ARG A 167 4.11 -25.01 4.04
CA ARG A 167 4.30 -25.55 5.39
C ARG A 167 3.72 -24.58 6.39
N HIS A 168 3.27 -25.09 7.53
CA HIS A 168 2.68 -24.30 8.59
C HIS A 168 3.25 -24.69 9.94
N CYS A 169 3.29 -23.76 10.87
CA CYS A 169 3.53 -23.99 12.28
C CYS A 169 2.45 -23.26 13.10
N VAL A 170 2.37 -23.61 14.38
CA VAL A 170 1.48 -22.96 15.34
C VAL A 170 2.31 -21.98 16.16
N THR A 171 1.89 -20.72 16.22
CA THR A 171 2.54 -19.70 17.06
C THR A 171 2.23 -19.90 18.54
N ALA A 172 2.95 -19.22 19.43
CA ALA A 172 2.68 -19.23 20.87
C ALA A 172 1.25 -18.74 21.23
N SER A 173 0.61 -17.96 20.35
CA SER A 173 -0.79 -17.51 20.49
C SER A 173 -1.80 -18.49 19.90
N GLY A 174 -1.37 -19.68 19.43
CA GLY A 174 -2.26 -20.69 18.84
C GLY A 174 -2.64 -20.44 17.37
N GLN A 175 -2.06 -19.45 16.70
CA GLN A 175 -2.37 -19.15 15.29
C GLN A 175 -1.57 -20.08 14.37
N VAL A 176 -2.23 -20.62 13.33
CA VAL A 176 -1.59 -21.37 12.25
C VAL A 176 -1.05 -20.37 11.23
N VAL A 177 0.28 -20.36 11.04
CA VAL A 177 0.97 -19.44 10.13
C VAL A 177 1.89 -20.18 9.16
N PRO A 178 2.21 -19.62 7.97
CA PRO A 178 3.20 -20.15 7.07
C PRO A 178 4.56 -20.33 7.77
N ALA A 179 5.30 -21.39 7.45
CA ALA A 179 6.52 -21.77 8.13
C ALA A 179 7.69 -22.08 7.19
N ILE A 180 8.90 -21.84 7.70
CA ILE A 180 10.18 -22.30 7.17
C ILE A 180 10.89 -23.14 8.25
N ALA A 181 11.83 -23.99 7.86
CA ALA A 181 12.69 -24.67 8.82
C ALA A 181 13.83 -23.75 9.25
N ASP A 182 14.17 -23.75 10.52
CA ASP A 182 15.39 -23.11 11.04
C ASP A 182 16.63 -23.98 10.78
N GLY A 183 17.79 -23.61 11.38
CA GLY A 183 19.05 -24.33 11.23
C GLY A 183 19.03 -25.76 11.77
N ASP A 184 18.12 -26.07 12.70
CA ASP A 184 17.93 -27.38 13.31
C ASP A 184 16.79 -28.19 12.65
N GLY A 185 16.16 -27.64 11.62
CA GLY A 185 15.05 -28.25 10.89
C GLY A 185 13.67 -28.05 11.55
N VAL A 186 13.58 -27.27 12.63
CA VAL A 186 12.33 -26.98 13.33
C VAL A 186 11.52 -25.95 12.54
N LEU A 187 10.21 -26.17 12.41
CA LEU A 187 9.33 -25.23 11.71
C LEU A 187 9.07 -24.00 12.57
N VAL A 188 9.44 -22.83 12.03
CA VAL A 188 9.24 -21.51 12.62
C VAL A 188 8.45 -20.59 11.66
N PRO A 189 7.80 -19.53 12.13
CA PRO A 189 7.03 -18.64 11.28
C PRO A 189 7.84 -18.03 10.13
N ASP A 190 7.37 -18.18 8.89
CA ASP A 190 7.86 -17.43 7.71
C ASP A 190 7.32 -16.00 7.78
N ARG A 191 8.11 -15.06 8.30
CA ARG A 191 7.71 -13.65 8.47
C ARG A 191 7.51 -13.00 7.12
N ARG A 192 6.25 -12.55 6.85
CA ARG A 192 5.82 -11.94 5.58
C ARG A 192 5.32 -10.50 5.76
N GLY A 193 5.78 -9.82 6.79
CA GLY A 193 5.43 -8.42 7.04
C GLY A 193 6.00 -7.45 5.99
N PRO A 194 5.59 -6.16 6.04
CA PRO A 194 6.03 -5.12 5.10
C PRO A 194 7.44 -4.60 5.42
N ALA A 195 8.35 -5.49 5.80
CA ALA A 195 9.75 -5.19 6.04
C ALA A 195 10.60 -6.42 5.66
N PHE A 196 11.77 -6.17 5.07
CA PHE A 196 12.72 -7.24 4.80
C PHE A 196 13.20 -7.87 6.11
N HIS A 197 13.20 -9.19 6.15
CA HIS A 197 13.69 -9.97 7.28
C HIS A 197 14.58 -11.11 6.79
N LEU A 198 15.82 -11.13 7.24
CA LEU A 198 16.73 -12.24 7.05
C LEU A 198 16.64 -13.13 8.29
N PRO A 199 16.30 -14.43 8.16
CA PRO A 199 16.34 -15.35 9.30
C PRO A 199 17.76 -15.46 9.87
N GLY A 200 17.92 -15.51 11.19
CA GLY A 200 19.23 -15.45 11.84
C GLY A 200 20.18 -16.60 11.54
N TRP A 201 19.67 -17.70 11.00
CA TRP A 201 20.45 -18.88 10.58
C TRP A 201 20.78 -18.89 9.08
N VAL A 202 20.29 -17.91 8.31
CA VAL A 202 20.54 -17.80 6.87
C VAL A 202 21.64 -16.78 6.63
N THR A 203 22.68 -17.20 5.95
CA THR A 203 23.75 -16.30 5.49
C THR A 203 23.26 -15.54 4.27
N LEU A 204 23.45 -14.21 4.28
CA LEU A 204 23.18 -13.38 3.09
C LEU A 204 24.25 -13.67 2.04
N PRO A 205 23.89 -14.09 0.81
CA PRO A 205 24.85 -14.25 -0.27
C PRO A 205 25.54 -12.92 -0.60
N ASP A 206 26.85 -12.97 -0.92
CA ASP A 206 27.65 -11.77 -1.19
C ASP A 206 27.06 -10.88 -2.30
N PHE A 207 26.47 -11.48 -3.33
CA PHE A 207 25.84 -10.74 -4.42
C PHE A 207 24.60 -9.92 -4.00
N LEU A 208 24.00 -10.20 -2.83
CA LEU A 208 22.88 -9.43 -2.25
C LEU A 208 23.34 -8.33 -1.28
N ALA A 209 24.60 -8.32 -0.87
CA ALA A 209 25.10 -7.31 0.06
C ALA A 209 24.92 -5.86 -0.46
N PRO A 210 25.15 -5.56 -1.76
CA PRO A 210 24.87 -4.22 -2.29
C PRO A 210 23.38 -3.82 -2.20
N ALA A 211 22.46 -4.76 -2.43
CA ALA A 211 21.02 -4.51 -2.33
C ALA A 211 20.58 -4.20 -0.89
N LEU A 212 21.16 -4.92 0.10
CA LEU A 212 20.93 -4.62 1.50
C LEU A 212 21.53 -3.26 1.91
N ALA A 213 22.72 -2.94 1.44
CA ALA A 213 23.36 -1.64 1.70
C ALA A 213 22.55 -0.49 1.11
N ALA A 214 22.09 -0.61 -0.14
CA ALA A 214 21.23 0.38 -0.79
C ALA A 214 19.92 0.60 -0.02
N ARG A 215 19.27 -0.47 0.44
CA ARG A 215 18.07 -0.37 1.27
C ARG A 215 18.35 0.40 2.58
N ASN A 216 19.45 0.09 3.26
CA ASN A 216 19.80 0.71 4.54
C ASN A 216 20.30 2.15 4.40
N ALA A 217 20.71 2.56 3.22
CA ALA A 217 21.12 3.93 2.93
C ALA A 217 19.94 4.92 2.83
N ILE A 218 18.72 4.42 2.63
CA ILE A 218 17.52 5.27 2.64
C ILE A 218 17.21 5.66 4.08
N THR A 219 17.50 6.90 4.43
CA THR A 219 17.31 7.45 5.79
C THR A 219 16.60 8.80 5.75
N LEU A 220 16.15 9.27 6.91
CA LEU A 220 15.60 10.62 7.11
C LEU A 220 16.69 11.64 7.48
N SER A 221 17.96 11.24 7.51
CA SER A 221 19.07 12.11 7.99
C SER A 221 19.26 13.40 7.19
N ASP A 222 18.85 13.38 5.91
CA ASP A 222 19.06 14.50 5.00
C ASP A 222 17.86 15.45 4.91
N VAL A 223 16.80 15.19 5.70
CA VAL A 223 15.61 16.03 5.76
C VAL A 223 15.43 16.59 7.18
N PRO A 224 14.91 17.83 7.32
CA PRO A 224 14.78 18.47 8.62
C PRO A 224 13.54 18.00 9.40
N TYR A 225 13.21 16.72 9.30
CA TYR A 225 12.03 16.13 9.95
C TYR A 225 12.39 14.81 10.61
N THR A 226 11.84 14.58 11.80
CA THR A 226 11.91 13.29 12.50
C THR A 226 10.53 12.68 12.60
N ILE A 227 10.44 11.34 12.65
CA ILE A 227 9.18 10.62 12.88
C ILE A 227 9.11 10.25 14.37
N GLU A 228 8.04 10.66 15.04
CA GLU A 228 7.78 10.36 16.44
C GLU A 228 6.87 9.14 16.61
N ARG A 229 5.79 9.04 15.79
CA ARG A 229 4.85 7.94 15.84
C ARG A 229 4.08 7.77 14.54
N VAL A 230 3.59 6.57 14.33
CA VAL A 230 2.71 6.24 13.21
C VAL A 230 1.26 6.47 13.60
N LEU A 231 0.47 7.09 12.73
CA LEU A 231 -0.98 7.21 12.87
C LEU A 231 -1.71 6.10 12.14
N HIS A 232 -1.31 5.82 10.90
CA HIS A 232 -1.98 4.85 10.03
C HIS A 232 -1.03 4.30 8.98
N PHE A 233 -1.30 3.08 8.51
CA PHE A 233 -0.67 2.49 7.35
C PHE A 233 -1.72 2.01 6.34
N SER A 234 -1.47 2.29 5.07
CA SER A 234 -2.18 1.71 3.94
C SER A 234 -1.19 1.11 2.95
N ASN A 235 -1.68 0.46 1.89
CA ASN A 235 -0.79 0.02 0.81
C ASN A 235 -0.11 1.20 0.08
N GLY A 236 -0.77 2.35 0.04
CA GLY A 236 -0.22 3.57 -0.57
C GLY A 236 0.90 4.23 0.24
N GLY A 237 1.03 3.93 1.52
CA GLY A 237 2.04 4.56 2.39
C GLY A 237 1.64 4.61 3.85
N GLY A 238 2.28 5.47 4.62
CA GLY A 238 2.01 5.73 6.03
C GLY A 238 1.63 7.19 6.28
N ILE A 239 0.96 7.41 7.40
CA ILE A 239 0.73 8.74 7.97
C ILE A 239 1.42 8.78 9.32
N TYR A 240 2.27 9.77 9.52
CA TYR A 240 3.13 9.86 10.68
C TYR A 240 2.96 11.21 11.37
N VAL A 241 3.09 11.23 12.69
CA VAL A 241 3.41 12.46 13.42
C VAL A 241 4.91 12.54 13.53
N GLY A 242 5.44 13.68 13.23
CA GLY A 242 6.85 13.98 13.31
C GLY A 242 7.10 15.39 13.87
N ARG A 243 8.34 15.81 13.80
CA ARG A 243 8.78 17.10 14.27
C ARG A 243 9.68 17.77 13.23
N ASP A 244 9.43 19.04 12.95
CA ASP A 244 10.37 19.89 12.21
C ASP A 244 11.52 20.26 13.14
N THR A 245 12.73 19.79 12.83
CA THR A 245 13.92 20.02 13.67
C THR A 245 14.43 21.47 13.65
N ARG A 246 13.95 22.29 12.71
CA ARG A 246 14.32 23.71 12.59
C ARG A 246 13.51 24.59 13.54
N THR A 247 12.26 24.25 13.79
CA THR A 247 11.29 25.05 14.54
C THR A 247 10.81 24.38 15.83
N ASP A 248 11.15 23.09 16.01
CA ASP A 248 10.68 22.23 17.10
C ASP A 248 9.14 22.09 17.13
N THR A 249 8.47 22.28 16.00
CA THR A 249 7.01 22.13 15.89
C THR A 249 6.60 20.75 15.42
N GLN A 250 5.46 20.24 15.90
CA GLN A 250 4.88 19.01 15.40
C GLN A 250 4.35 19.19 13.99
N VAL A 251 4.52 18.16 13.17
CA VAL A 251 4.06 18.09 11.80
C VAL A 251 3.42 16.73 11.50
N VAL A 252 2.60 16.66 10.46
CA VAL A 252 2.13 15.41 9.88
C VAL A 252 2.90 15.15 8.60
N LEU A 253 3.41 13.92 8.43
CA LEU A 253 4.00 13.45 7.18
C LEU A 253 3.10 12.38 6.59
N LYS A 254 2.60 12.61 5.37
CA LYS A 254 1.87 11.64 4.57
C LYS A 254 2.80 11.06 3.52
N GLU A 255 3.00 9.74 3.52
CA GLU A 255 3.84 9.01 2.58
C GLU A 255 3.03 8.52 1.39
N GLY A 256 3.53 8.76 0.16
CA GLY A 256 3.04 8.18 -1.07
C GLY A 256 4.09 7.26 -1.69
N ARG A 257 3.71 6.00 -1.91
CA ARG A 257 4.53 4.99 -2.57
C ARG A 257 4.22 4.95 -4.06
N PRO A 258 5.23 5.01 -4.94
CA PRO A 258 5.02 4.91 -6.39
C PRO A 258 4.33 3.59 -6.78
N HIS A 259 3.42 3.66 -7.72
CA HIS A 259 2.72 2.52 -8.32
C HIS A 259 1.91 1.67 -7.34
N ALA A 260 1.75 2.11 -6.08
CA ALA A 260 1.02 1.41 -5.02
C ALA A 260 -0.14 2.26 -4.49
N GLY A 261 -1.12 1.59 -3.89
CA GLY A 261 -2.27 2.26 -3.33
C GLY A 261 -3.19 2.83 -4.40
N LEU A 262 -3.39 2.12 -5.52
CA LEU A 262 -4.27 2.57 -6.59
C LEU A 262 -5.69 2.79 -6.07
N ASP A 263 -6.28 3.92 -6.46
CA ASP A 263 -7.69 4.23 -6.23
C ASP A 263 -8.58 3.78 -7.40
N ALA A 264 -9.87 4.10 -7.32
CA ALA A 264 -10.84 3.77 -8.36
C ALA A 264 -10.58 4.47 -9.72
N ARG A 265 -9.75 5.51 -9.74
CA ARG A 265 -9.33 6.22 -10.97
C ARG A 265 -8.04 5.65 -11.56
N GLY A 266 -7.41 4.69 -10.88
CA GLY A 266 -6.11 4.15 -11.24
C GLY A 266 -4.93 5.04 -10.84
N GLU A 267 -5.16 6.07 -10.02
CA GLU A 267 -4.10 6.95 -9.51
C GLU A 267 -3.38 6.29 -8.33
N ASP A 268 -2.05 6.34 -8.34
CA ASP A 268 -1.24 5.84 -7.24
C ASP A 268 -1.17 6.84 -6.07
N ALA A 269 -0.54 6.43 -4.99
CA ALA A 269 -0.46 7.25 -3.79
C ALA A 269 0.42 8.51 -3.99
N VAL A 270 1.40 8.48 -4.90
CA VAL A 270 2.23 9.66 -5.22
C VAL A 270 1.40 10.72 -5.91
N GLN A 271 0.62 10.33 -6.92
CA GLN A 271 -0.26 11.25 -7.65
C GLN A 271 -1.29 11.91 -6.73
N ARG A 272 -1.85 11.14 -5.79
CA ARG A 272 -2.79 11.71 -4.79
C ARG A 272 -2.12 12.69 -3.84
N ILE A 273 -0.92 12.38 -3.35
CA ILE A 273 -0.15 13.29 -2.47
C ILE A 273 0.23 14.59 -3.19
N GLU A 274 0.66 14.50 -4.45
CA GLU A 274 0.98 15.69 -5.24
C GLU A 274 -0.26 16.57 -5.50
N ARG A 275 -1.41 15.95 -5.75
CA ARG A 275 -2.68 16.64 -5.86
C ARG A 275 -3.10 17.28 -4.53
N GLU A 276 -3.03 16.55 -3.42
CA GLU A 276 -3.33 17.07 -2.09
C GLU A 276 -2.46 18.27 -1.77
N TYR A 277 -1.15 18.19 -2.01
CA TYR A 277 -0.24 19.31 -1.85
C TYR A 277 -0.67 20.53 -2.68
N ALA A 278 -0.97 20.33 -3.96
CA ALA A 278 -1.40 21.42 -4.84
C ALA A 278 -2.70 22.07 -4.36
N MET A 279 -3.67 21.29 -3.88
CA MET A 279 -4.93 21.81 -3.33
C MET A 279 -4.72 22.58 -2.04
N LEU A 280 -3.94 22.05 -1.09
CA LEU A 280 -3.61 22.74 0.15
C LEU A 280 -2.88 24.07 -0.12
N ARG A 281 -1.95 24.10 -1.09
CA ARG A 281 -1.29 25.35 -1.50
C ARG A 281 -2.27 26.37 -2.10
N ARG A 282 -3.26 25.92 -2.88
CA ARG A 282 -4.30 26.79 -3.42
C ARG A 282 -5.26 27.33 -2.35
N LEU A 283 -5.45 26.55 -1.29
CA LEU A 283 -6.32 26.87 -0.15
C LEU A 283 -5.59 27.54 1.02
N ALA A 284 -4.33 27.89 0.86
CA ALA A 284 -3.55 28.56 1.90
C ALA A 284 -4.31 29.80 2.42
N ASP A 285 -4.14 30.09 3.70
CA ASP A 285 -4.76 31.21 4.42
C ASP A 285 -6.29 31.09 4.64
N ILE A 286 -6.92 30.01 4.29
CA ILE A 286 -8.31 29.74 4.69
C ILE A 286 -8.27 29.17 6.12
N PRO A 287 -8.94 29.82 7.09
CA PRO A 287 -9.02 29.28 8.45
C PRO A 287 -9.60 27.87 8.48
N GLY A 288 -9.01 26.97 9.26
CA GLY A 288 -9.44 25.58 9.35
C GLY A 288 -8.90 24.66 8.26
N ILE A 289 -8.01 25.14 7.39
CA ILE A 289 -7.30 24.31 6.42
C ILE A 289 -5.84 24.20 6.85
N PRO A 290 -5.29 22.99 7.04
CA PRO A 290 -3.89 22.80 7.43
C PRO A 290 -2.94 23.34 6.37
N ALA A 291 -1.86 24.00 6.82
CA ALA A 291 -0.84 24.48 5.90
C ALA A 291 -0.03 23.30 5.31
N ALA A 292 0.16 23.31 4.00
CA ALA A 292 1.17 22.45 3.37
C ALA A 292 2.55 23.08 3.54
N LEU A 293 3.43 22.43 4.29
CA LEU A 293 4.74 22.95 4.67
C LEU A 293 5.81 22.57 3.67
N ASP A 294 5.81 21.31 3.21
CA ASP A 294 6.84 20.81 2.31
C ASP A 294 6.34 19.62 1.47
N LEU A 295 7.03 19.33 0.35
CA LEU A 295 6.82 18.15 -0.47
C LEU A 295 8.18 17.52 -0.81
N LEU A 296 8.51 16.42 -0.15
CA LEU A 296 9.83 15.80 -0.16
C LEU A 296 9.84 14.50 -0.96
N SER A 297 11.04 14.12 -1.42
CA SER A 297 11.34 12.76 -1.89
C SER A 297 12.35 12.12 -0.96
N ILE A 298 12.05 10.92 -0.48
CA ILE A 298 12.96 10.10 0.33
C ILE A 298 13.02 8.72 -0.33
N GLY A 299 14.16 8.41 -0.93
CA GLY A 299 14.23 7.33 -1.89
C GLY A 299 13.28 7.61 -3.06
N GLU A 300 12.44 6.65 -3.40
CA GLU A 300 11.41 6.81 -4.45
C GLU A 300 10.05 7.29 -3.91
N HIS A 301 9.90 7.39 -2.59
CA HIS A 301 8.64 7.76 -1.96
C HIS A 301 8.48 9.28 -1.89
N ARG A 302 7.23 9.74 -2.04
CA ARG A 302 6.85 11.14 -1.85
C ARG A 302 6.29 11.35 -0.45
N PHE A 303 6.67 12.46 0.17
CA PHE A 303 6.16 12.85 1.48
C PHE A 303 5.58 14.26 1.42
N LEU A 304 4.31 14.38 1.72
CA LEU A 304 3.68 15.67 2.03
C LEU A 304 3.89 15.94 3.53
N VAL A 305 4.54 17.05 3.83
CA VAL A 305 4.64 17.58 5.20
C VAL A 305 3.62 18.67 5.37
N MET A 306 2.82 18.56 6.41
CA MET A 306 1.74 19.51 6.69
C MET A 306 1.65 19.81 8.18
N GLU A 307 0.95 20.90 8.49
CA GLU A 307 0.67 21.32 9.85
C GLU A 307 0.00 20.21 10.66
N PHE A 308 0.45 20.03 11.90
CA PHE A 308 -0.24 19.15 12.84
C PHE A 308 -1.43 19.89 13.46
N VAL A 309 -2.63 19.38 13.25
CA VAL A 309 -3.86 19.93 13.79
C VAL A 309 -4.18 19.27 15.12
N GLU A 310 -4.18 20.05 16.20
CA GLU A 310 -4.60 19.59 17.52
C GLU A 310 -6.12 19.43 17.60
N GLY A 311 -6.57 18.40 18.33
CA GLY A 311 -7.99 18.15 18.55
C GLY A 311 -8.37 16.69 18.44
N MET A 312 -9.67 16.44 18.30
CA MET A 312 -10.20 15.09 18.08
C MET A 312 -11.13 15.07 16.86
N PRO A 313 -11.22 13.96 16.14
CA PRO A 313 -12.19 13.82 15.05
C PRO A 313 -13.63 14.06 15.52
N LEU A 314 -14.43 14.71 14.70
CA LEU A 314 -15.80 15.13 15.03
C LEU A 314 -16.69 13.96 15.49
N ASN A 315 -16.52 12.77 14.89
CA ASN A 315 -17.25 11.58 15.33
C ASN A 315 -17.01 11.26 16.83
N ARG A 316 -15.79 11.44 17.33
CA ARG A 316 -15.43 11.26 18.75
C ARG A 316 -15.92 12.42 19.59
N ALA A 317 -15.79 13.66 19.09
CA ALA A 317 -16.29 14.85 19.77
C ALA A 317 -17.80 14.80 19.98
N ILE A 318 -18.55 14.32 18.98
CA ILE A 318 -20.00 14.07 19.12
C ILE A 318 -20.26 13.09 20.25
N VAL A 319 -19.63 11.92 20.25
CA VAL A 319 -19.87 10.89 21.27
C VAL A 319 -19.50 11.42 22.67
N SER A 320 -18.38 12.11 22.83
CA SER A 320 -17.94 12.61 24.13
C SER A 320 -18.79 13.72 24.72
N ARG A 321 -19.59 14.41 23.89
CA ARG A 321 -20.45 15.53 24.30
C ARG A 321 -21.95 15.21 24.28
N TYR A 322 -22.32 14.04 23.76
CA TYR A 322 -23.71 13.69 23.53
C TYR A 322 -24.49 13.51 24.84
N PRO A 323 -25.48 14.34 25.13
CA PRO A 323 -26.12 14.37 26.47
C PRO A 323 -26.92 13.13 26.81
N LEU A 324 -27.39 12.33 25.86
CA LEU A 324 -28.12 11.08 26.12
C LEU A 324 -27.25 9.97 26.75
N ILE A 325 -25.93 10.16 26.84
CA ILE A 325 -25.04 9.22 27.54
C ILE A 325 -25.17 9.40 29.05
N ASP A 326 -25.56 10.61 29.49
CA ASP A 326 -25.77 10.92 30.91
C ASP A 326 -27.28 10.91 31.25
N ILE A 327 -27.70 9.96 32.07
CA ILE A 327 -29.09 9.83 32.49
C ILE A 327 -29.62 11.04 33.31
N THR A 328 -28.67 11.87 33.79
CA THR A 328 -29.01 13.07 34.57
C THR A 328 -29.08 14.34 33.70
N ALA A 329 -28.75 14.23 32.40
CA ALA A 329 -28.77 15.37 31.48
C ALA A 329 -30.19 15.97 31.38
N GLY A 330 -30.26 17.28 31.48
CA GLY A 330 -31.52 18.04 31.41
C GLY A 330 -31.52 19.03 30.23
N PRO A 331 -32.50 19.93 30.16
CA PRO A 331 -32.63 20.87 29.06
C PRO A 331 -31.38 21.75 28.81
N ALA A 332 -30.62 22.07 29.86
CA ALA A 332 -29.43 22.91 29.77
C ALA A 332 -28.31 22.17 29.01
N GLU A 333 -28.05 20.90 29.27
CA GLU A 333 -27.05 20.08 28.59
C GLU A 333 -27.44 19.87 27.13
N TYR A 334 -28.72 19.66 26.82
CA TYR A 334 -29.20 19.58 25.44
C TYR A 334 -29.03 20.90 24.68
N ALA A 335 -29.35 22.04 25.35
CA ALA A 335 -29.11 23.36 24.76
C ALA A 335 -27.63 23.61 24.45
N ALA A 336 -26.76 23.33 25.42
CA ALA A 336 -25.31 23.49 25.27
C ALA A 336 -24.73 22.59 24.15
N TYR A 337 -25.21 21.35 24.03
CA TYR A 337 -24.81 20.47 22.94
C TYR A 337 -25.29 21.00 21.58
N THR A 338 -26.52 21.51 21.50
CA THR A 338 -27.09 22.06 20.29
C THR A 338 -26.31 23.30 19.84
N ASP A 339 -25.99 24.21 20.77
CA ASP A 339 -25.21 25.42 20.47
C ASP A 339 -23.81 25.07 19.95
N TRP A 340 -23.13 24.11 20.61
CA TRP A 340 -21.86 23.57 20.14
C TRP A 340 -21.96 22.95 18.75
N ALA A 341 -22.95 22.10 18.50
CA ALA A 341 -23.12 21.43 17.21
C ALA A 341 -23.38 22.43 16.07
N LEU A 342 -24.18 23.46 16.34
CA LEU A 342 -24.45 24.56 15.40
C LEU A 342 -23.21 25.40 15.12
N ASP A 343 -22.39 25.63 16.16
CA ASP A 343 -21.12 26.35 16.00
C ASP A 343 -20.13 25.57 15.11
N VAL A 344 -19.94 24.27 15.37
CA VAL A 344 -19.13 23.38 14.51
C VAL A 344 -19.65 23.38 13.06
N TYR A 345 -20.98 23.25 12.88
CA TYR A 345 -21.57 23.29 11.56
C TYR A 345 -21.25 24.58 10.81
N ARG A 346 -21.42 25.75 11.46
CA ARG A 346 -21.13 27.06 10.84
C ARG A 346 -19.66 27.22 10.46
N GLN A 347 -18.72 26.72 11.28
CA GLN A 347 -17.30 26.74 10.97
C GLN A 347 -16.99 25.89 9.74
N VAL A 348 -17.53 24.67 9.66
CA VAL A 348 -17.40 23.78 8.49
C VAL A 348 -17.99 24.43 7.24
N GLU A 349 -19.22 24.97 7.33
CA GLU A 349 -19.89 25.66 6.23
C GLU A 349 -19.07 26.85 5.71
N THR A 350 -18.50 27.64 6.63
CA THR A 350 -17.63 28.77 6.28
C THR A 350 -16.37 28.31 5.55
N ALA A 351 -15.70 27.27 6.02
CA ALA A 351 -14.51 26.74 5.38
C ALA A 351 -14.81 26.18 3.99
N ILE A 352 -15.87 25.40 3.83
CA ILE A 352 -16.32 24.86 2.53
C ILE A 352 -16.71 26.00 1.57
N GLY A 353 -17.44 27.00 2.04
CA GLY A 353 -17.78 28.18 1.24
C GLY A 353 -16.55 28.95 0.75
N ALA A 354 -15.53 29.08 1.59
CA ALA A 354 -14.25 29.68 1.22
C ALA A 354 -13.49 28.84 0.18
N MET A 355 -13.50 27.49 0.30
CA MET A 355 -12.93 26.60 -0.71
C MET A 355 -13.63 26.78 -2.07
N HIS A 356 -14.97 26.81 -2.09
CA HIS A 356 -15.76 27.04 -3.31
C HIS A 356 -15.42 28.39 -3.94
N THR A 357 -15.23 29.44 -3.14
CA THR A 357 -14.81 30.76 -3.63
C THR A 357 -13.42 30.72 -4.30
N ARG A 358 -12.53 29.84 -3.82
CA ARG A 358 -11.23 29.57 -4.46
C ARG A 358 -11.33 28.60 -5.65
N GLY A 359 -12.55 28.19 -6.03
CA GLY A 359 -12.80 27.26 -7.14
C GLY A 359 -12.34 25.82 -6.84
N VAL A 360 -12.44 25.38 -5.59
CA VAL A 360 -12.09 24.01 -5.18
C VAL A 360 -13.31 23.32 -4.58
N VAL A 361 -13.56 22.08 -5.04
CA VAL A 361 -14.51 21.14 -4.42
C VAL A 361 -13.73 20.21 -3.51
N TYR A 362 -14.16 20.04 -2.27
CA TYR A 362 -13.49 19.20 -1.30
C TYR A 362 -13.67 17.72 -1.59
N GLY A 363 -14.90 17.25 -1.80
CA GLY A 363 -15.23 15.91 -2.31
C GLY A 363 -15.35 14.79 -1.27
N ASP A 364 -14.86 14.97 -0.03
CA ASP A 364 -14.82 13.89 1.00
C ASP A 364 -15.21 14.38 2.40
N LEU A 365 -16.31 15.16 2.48
CA LEU A 365 -16.76 15.70 3.75
C LEU A 365 -17.49 14.65 4.59
N HIS A 366 -16.81 14.16 5.62
CA HIS A 366 -17.38 13.26 6.62
C HIS A 366 -16.78 13.49 8.02
N LEU A 367 -17.40 12.90 9.06
CA LEU A 367 -17.08 13.17 10.46
C LEU A 367 -15.62 12.81 10.87
N PHE A 368 -14.94 11.95 10.14
CA PHE A 368 -13.55 11.57 10.44
C PHE A 368 -12.55 12.60 9.88
N ASN A 369 -12.94 13.36 8.84
CA ASN A 369 -12.10 14.37 8.21
C ASN A 369 -12.31 15.78 8.79
N VAL A 370 -13.13 15.91 9.84
CA VAL A 370 -13.32 17.16 10.59
C VAL A 370 -12.70 17.01 11.96
N MET A 371 -11.71 17.85 12.30
CA MET A 371 -11.07 17.92 13.61
C MET A 371 -11.68 19.05 14.43
N VAL A 372 -11.97 18.78 15.68
CA VAL A 372 -12.49 19.74 16.65
C VAL A 372 -11.46 19.96 17.76
N GLY A 373 -10.83 21.12 17.76
CA GLY A 373 -9.90 21.62 18.76
C GLY A 373 -10.36 22.98 19.30
N GLU A 374 -9.45 23.95 19.39
CA GLU A 374 -9.81 25.36 19.65
C GLU A 374 -10.65 25.95 18.52
N ALA A 375 -10.37 25.53 17.29
CA ALA A 375 -11.17 25.78 16.10
C ALA A 375 -11.44 24.48 15.36
N VAL A 376 -12.37 24.51 14.41
CA VAL A 376 -12.66 23.40 13.53
C VAL A 376 -11.69 23.41 12.34
N SER A 377 -11.13 22.25 12.02
CA SER A 377 -10.27 22.07 10.84
C SER A 377 -10.74 20.91 9.99
N ILE A 378 -10.56 21.04 8.67
CA ILE A 378 -10.89 20.00 7.67
C ILE A 378 -9.57 19.36 7.23
N LEU A 379 -9.52 18.03 7.25
CA LEU A 379 -8.34 17.23 6.90
C LEU A 379 -8.58 16.45 5.62
N ASP A 380 -7.51 15.89 5.06
CA ASP A 380 -7.52 14.93 3.94
C ASP A 380 -8.09 15.49 2.62
N PHE A 381 -7.22 16.12 1.85
CA PHE A 381 -7.55 16.77 0.57
C PHE A 381 -7.20 15.89 -0.64
N GLU A 382 -6.99 14.59 -0.46
CA GLU A 382 -6.54 13.69 -1.54
C GLU A 382 -7.53 13.57 -2.70
N VAL A 383 -8.83 13.81 -2.47
CA VAL A 383 -9.87 13.83 -3.51
C VAL A 383 -10.34 15.22 -3.90
N ALA A 384 -9.82 16.26 -3.24
CA ALA A 384 -10.15 17.64 -3.59
C ALA A 384 -9.69 17.97 -5.01
N ALA A 385 -10.50 18.76 -5.72
CA ALA A 385 -10.23 19.09 -7.12
C ALA A 385 -10.73 20.49 -7.48
N PRO A 386 -10.13 21.13 -8.52
CA PRO A 386 -10.70 22.33 -9.11
C PRO A 386 -12.12 22.08 -9.62
N ILE A 387 -13.03 23.07 -9.47
CA ILE A 387 -14.44 22.96 -9.90
C ILE A 387 -14.55 22.58 -11.39
N GLU A 388 -13.65 23.09 -12.23
CA GLU A 388 -13.66 22.84 -13.68
C GLU A 388 -13.35 21.37 -14.02
N THR A 389 -12.63 20.68 -13.16
CA THR A 389 -12.20 19.28 -13.34
C THR A 389 -12.89 18.32 -12.40
N ALA A 390 -13.65 18.82 -11.44
CA ALA A 390 -14.42 18.00 -10.52
C ALA A 390 -15.49 17.24 -11.29
N THR A 391 -15.18 16.01 -11.67
CA THR A 391 -16.23 15.05 -12.03
C THR A 391 -17.08 14.82 -10.79
N ARG A 392 -18.40 14.85 -10.92
CA ARG A 392 -19.29 14.41 -9.83
C ARG A 392 -18.74 13.09 -9.32
N PRO A 393 -18.53 12.89 -7.99
CA PRO A 393 -18.28 11.56 -7.48
C PRO A 393 -19.43 10.71 -8.01
N GLY A 394 -19.11 9.72 -8.82
CA GLY A 394 -20.14 8.84 -9.31
C GLY A 394 -20.77 8.20 -8.09
N LEU A 395 -22.01 8.61 -7.80
CA LEU A 395 -22.95 7.68 -7.26
C LEU A 395 -22.98 6.60 -8.34
N GLY A 396 -22.25 5.50 -8.11
CA GLY A 396 -22.21 4.37 -9.00
C GLY A 396 -23.63 3.98 -9.32
N ASN A 397 -23.97 4.01 -10.61
CA ASN A 397 -25.16 3.36 -11.11
C ASN A 397 -24.97 1.85 -11.00
#